data_2e4505ebc20f1f916a4564632faac3c1
#
_entry.id   2e4505ebc20f1f916a4564632faac3c1
#
_cell.length_a   1.000
_cell.length_b   1.000
_cell.length_c   1.000
_cell.angle_alpha   90.00
_cell.angle_beta   90.00
_cell.angle_gamma   90.00
#
_symmetry.space_group_name_H-M   'P 1'
#
loop_
_entity.id
_entity.type
_entity.pdbx_description
1 polymer ?
#
loop_
_entity_poly.entity_id
_entity_poly.type
_entity_poly.pdbx_seq_one_letter_code
_entity_poly.pdbx_strand_id
1 'polypeptide(L)'
;MPAIGKVPLLILISNENTLMNSHLTRRNFIRTTAAASLATAVLPTALAQSDKKVTMAFVGCAHIHTPSFVDLLKSRPDVKVKWVWDHDQARAEKRAKQLGAEVVANANIIWTDPEVVAVVNCAETTRHHDLVLAGAKAGKHMFVEKPLGITAKESYAMAQAIEKANVLFTTGYFMRTDPKHLFLKDEVAKGNFGKITRIRGSNCHSGSLGGWFDTEWRWMADPKISGVGAFGDLGTHKLDILMWMMGDVSEVTAAVRTVTGRYGDCDETGEGMIRFNNGVIGTLAAGWVDVEDPVQLLISGTEAHAVIVNDKLYYTCKKSGSQGKEPFTALPPAPKAPLHQFVDAVAGNRPQPLVTPREAAARVSVMEAMYRGARTNKWVKVG
;
A
#
# COMPACT_ATOMS: atom_id res chain seq x y z
N MET A 1 3.43 -61.11 6.04
CA MET A 1 3.39 -61.77 7.37
C MET A 1 4.82 -62.15 7.74
N PRO A 2 5.32 -61.99 8.97
CA PRO A 2 4.70 -61.60 10.23
C PRO A 2 5.32 -60.28 10.78
N ALA A 3 5.02 -59.70 11.87
CA ALA A 3 4.05 -59.73 12.93
C ALA A 3 4.29 -58.54 13.86
N ILE A 4 3.28 -58.08 14.36
CA ILE A 4 2.95 -57.05 15.34
C ILE A 4 3.74 -57.18 16.65
N GLY A 5 4.23 -56.07 17.24
CA GLY A 5 4.68 -55.96 18.63
C GLY A 5 4.18 -54.67 19.25
N LYS A 6 3.25 -54.78 20.20
CA LYS A 6 2.61 -53.74 21.01
C LYS A 6 3.43 -53.39 22.26
N VAL A 7 3.56 -52.10 22.57
CA VAL A 7 3.34 -51.31 23.81
C VAL A 7 3.71 -51.93 25.21
N PRO A 8 4.16 -51.19 26.27
CA PRO A 8 3.22 -50.34 26.99
C PRO A 8 3.72 -48.98 27.54
N LEU A 9 2.76 -48.13 27.78
CA LEU A 9 2.65 -46.95 28.63
C LEU A 9 3.08 -47.19 30.07
N LEU A 10 3.87 -46.33 30.68
CA LEU A 10 3.99 -46.23 32.13
C LEU A 10 3.93 -44.77 32.58
N ILE A 11 2.87 -44.50 33.33
CA ILE A 11 2.63 -43.27 34.11
C ILE A 11 3.39 -43.44 35.45
N LEU A 12 4.14 -42.44 35.89
CA LEU A 12 4.51 -42.29 37.29
C LEU A 12 4.37 -40.84 37.73
N ILE A 13 3.41 -40.65 38.62
CA ILE A 13 3.18 -39.47 39.44
C ILE A 13 4.05 -39.64 40.72
N SER A 14 4.76 -38.59 41.12
CA SER A 14 5.11 -38.44 42.53
C SER A 14 5.16 -36.95 42.89
N ASN A 15 4.28 -36.61 43.82
CA ASN A 15 4.30 -35.43 44.68
C ASN A 15 5.50 -35.51 45.63
N GLU A 16 6.11 -34.36 45.91
CA GLU A 16 6.54 -34.08 47.29
C GLU A 16 6.65 -32.55 47.51
N ASN A 17 5.88 -32.09 48.50
CA ASN A 17 5.94 -30.80 49.15
C ASN A 17 7.19 -30.70 50.04
N THR A 18 7.89 -29.58 50.01
CA THR A 18 8.77 -29.21 51.13
C THR A 18 8.53 -27.73 51.48
N LEU A 19 7.87 -27.54 52.61
CA LEU A 19 7.73 -26.29 53.34
C LEU A 19 9.09 -25.87 53.91
N MET A 20 9.50 -24.62 53.69
CA MET A 20 10.45 -23.96 54.57
C MET A 20 9.88 -22.70 55.16
N ASN A 21 9.60 -22.77 56.45
CA ASN A 21 9.32 -21.68 57.37
C ASN A 21 10.52 -20.74 57.50
N SER A 22 10.32 -19.43 57.35
CA SER A 22 11.20 -18.43 57.93
C SER A 22 10.40 -17.40 58.74
N HIS A 23 10.68 -17.37 60.02
CA HIS A 23 10.08 -16.52 61.04
C HIS A 23 10.34 -15.03 60.77
N LEU A 24 9.28 -14.26 60.64
CA LEU A 24 9.28 -12.79 60.76
C LEU A 24 9.04 -12.41 62.22
N THR A 25 10.06 -11.91 62.90
CA THR A 25 9.99 -11.42 64.28
C THR A 25 9.35 -10.03 64.35
N ARG A 26 8.53 -9.82 65.37
CA ARG A 26 7.73 -8.61 65.67
C ARG A 26 8.54 -7.32 65.92
N ARG A 27 9.82 -7.23 65.59
CA ARG A 27 10.69 -6.08 65.94
C ARG A 27 10.94 -5.08 64.82
N ASN A 28 10.49 -5.33 63.59
CA ASN A 28 10.69 -4.40 62.43
C ASN A 28 9.47 -3.64 62.01
N PHE A 29 8.42 -3.57 62.87
CA PHE A 29 7.14 -2.87 62.51
C PHE A 29 6.99 -1.47 63.12
N ILE A 30 7.99 -0.96 63.86
CA ILE A 30 7.88 0.40 64.45
C ILE A 30 9.15 1.17 64.15
N ARG A 31 9.31 1.63 62.93
CA ARG A 31 10.11 2.78 62.50
C ARG A 31 9.94 3.06 61.02
N THR A 32 8.80 3.57 60.63
CA THR A 32 8.60 4.42 59.45
C THR A 32 7.16 4.97 59.44
N THR A 33 6.83 5.77 60.44
CA THR A 33 5.71 6.68 60.36
C THR A 33 6.30 8.07 60.43
N ALA A 34 6.45 8.75 59.31
CA ALA A 34 6.39 10.19 59.09
C ALA A 34 7.07 10.56 57.78
N ALA A 35 6.37 10.40 56.68
CA ALA A 35 6.47 11.24 55.49
C ALA A 35 5.18 10.99 54.70
N ALA A 36 4.14 11.70 55.06
CA ALA A 36 2.95 11.82 54.23
C ALA A 36 3.32 12.72 53.05
N SER A 37 3.92 12.13 52.01
CA SER A 37 4.01 12.76 50.70
C SER A 37 2.65 12.56 50.04
N LEU A 38 1.92 13.65 49.76
CA LEU A 38 0.81 13.69 48.85
C LEU A 38 1.28 13.17 47.48
N ALA A 39 1.14 11.88 47.26
CA ALA A 39 1.12 11.35 45.90
C ALA A 39 -0.27 11.73 45.33
N THR A 40 -0.37 12.87 44.70
CA THR A 40 -1.43 13.13 43.73
C THR A 40 -1.34 12.00 42.72
N ALA A 41 -2.25 11.05 42.79
CA ALA A 41 -2.50 10.10 41.76
C ALA A 41 -2.89 10.90 40.53
N VAL A 42 -1.89 11.11 39.62
CA VAL A 42 -2.17 11.51 38.27
C VAL A 42 -2.82 10.27 37.65
N LEU A 43 -4.15 10.18 37.79
CA LEU A 43 -4.95 9.36 36.91
C LEU A 43 -4.49 9.71 35.49
N PRO A 44 -4.13 8.72 34.65
CA PRO A 44 -3.97 9.00 33.25
C PRO A 44 -5.32 9.60 32.83
N THR A 45 -5.33 10.90 32.55
CA THR A 45 -6.41 11.52 31.80
C THR A 45 -6.47 10.70 30.51
N ALA A 46 -7.44 9.78 30.44
CA ALA A 46 -7.87 9.26 29.15
C ALA A 46 -8.12 10.52 28.34
N LEU A 47 -7.23 10.79 27.39
CA LEU A 47 -7.42 11.83 26.40
C LEU A 47 -8.80 11.52 25.83
N ALA A 48 -9.79 12.33 26.20
CA ALA A 48 -11.12 12.26 25.64
C ALA A 48 -10.89 12.31 24.13
N GLN A 49 -11.16 11.20 23.48
CA GLN A 49 -11.11 11.08 22.03
C GLN A 49 -12.07 12.16 21.56
N SER A 50 -11.53 13.21 20.96
CA SER A 50 -12.33 14.36 20.54
C SER A 50 -13.42 13.82 19.62
N ASP A 51 -14.70 14.04 19.95
CA ASP A 51 -15.85 13.70 19.10
C ASP A 51 -15.85 14.45 17.75
N LYS A 52 -14.78 15.19 17.49
CA LYS A 52 -14.60 15.97 16.27
C LYS A 52 -14.26 15.04 15.11
N LYS A 53 -15.23 14.82 14.24
CA LYS A 53 -15.06 14.05 13.01
C LYS A 53 -14.00 14.68 12.10
N VAL A 54 -13.21 13.83 11.43
CA VAL A 54 -12.35 14.27 10.33
C VAL A 54 -13.22 14.69 9.15
N THR A 55 -13.29 15.99 8.89
CA THR A 55 -14.07 16.52 7.76
C THR A 55 -13.23 16.46 6.49
N MET A 56 -13.73 15.75 5.49
CA MET A 56 -13.05 15.50 4.21
C MET A 56 -13.91 15.92 3.01
N ALA A 57 -13.28 15.93 1.84
CA ALA A 57 -13.98 16.06 0.57
C ALA A 57 -13.46 15.05 -0.46
N PHE A 58 -14.33 14.68 -1.41
CA PHE A 58 -13.92 14.00 -2.64
C PHE A 58 -13.64 15.04 -3.74
N VAL A 59 -12.50 14.87 -4.42
CA VAL A 59 -12.07 15.74 -5.52
C VAL A 59 -11.75 14.85 -6.72
N GLY A 60 -12.73 14.73 -7.63
CA GLY A 60 -12.73 13.73 -8.69
C GLY A 60 -13.23 12.37 -8.24
N CYS A 61 -14.05 11.74 -9.08
CA CYS A 61 -14.75 10.50 -8.78
C CYS A 61 -14.67 9.49 -9.95
N ALA A 62 -13.72 9.67 -10.86
CA ALA A 62 -13.62 8.91 -12.11
C ALA A 62 -13.03 7.52 -11.94
N HIS A 63 -12.14 7.32 -10.96
CA HIS A 63 -11.34 6.10 -10.82
C HIS A 63 -12.20 4.88 -10.45
N ILE A 64 -11.82 3.70 -10.97
CA ILE A 64 -12.51 2.42 -10.72
C ILE A 64 -12.57 2.07 -9.22
N HIS A 65 -11.63 2.56 -8.40
CA HIS A 65 -11.63 2.36 -6.95
C HIS A 65 -12.59 3.28 -6.18
N THR A 66 -13.16 4.31 -6.82
CA THR A 66 -14.05 5.26 -6.14
C THR A 66 -15.20 4.59 -5.38
N PRO A 67 -15.92 3.58 -5.93
CA PRO A 67 -16.98 2.91 -5.18
C PRO A 67 -16.50 2.32 -3.85
N SER A 68 -15.38 1.62 -3.84
CA SER A 68 -14.84 1.00 -2.63
C SER A 68 -14.38 2.04 -1.59
N PHE A 69 -13.85 3.18 -2.03
CA PHE A 69 -13.48 4.28 -1.12
C PHE A 69 -14.69 4.99 -0.53
N VAL A 70 -15.76 5.13 -1.31
CA VAL A 70 -17.05 5.62 -0.80
C VAL A 70 -17.55 4.70 0.30
N ASP A 71 -17.59 3.39 0.08
CA ASP A 71 -18.05 2.41 1.07
C ASP A 71 -17.15 2.40 2.33
N LEU A 72 -15.83 2.51 2.13
CA LEU A 72 -14.87 2.62 3.22
C LEU A 72 -15.15 3.85 4.10
N LEU A 73 -15.31 5.04 3.50
CA LEU A 73 -15.54 6.27 4.27
C LEU A 73 -16.91 6.25 4.96
N LYS A 74 -17.93 5.66 4.35
CA LYS A 74 -19.24 5.44 4.99
C LYS A 74 -19.14 4.55 6.23
N SER A 75 -18.25 3.58 6.23
CA SER A 75 -18.03 2.68 7.38
C SER A 75 -17.31 3.35 8.55
N ARG A 76 -16.81 4.59 8.38
CA ARG A 76 -16.04 5.35 9.38
C ARG A 76 -16.93 6.36 10.11
N PRO A 77 -17.36 6.09 11.37
CA PRO A 77 -18.20 7.02 12.15
C PRO A 77 -17.47 8.31 12.52
N ASP A 78 -16.13 8.28 12.53
CA ASP A 78 -15.24 9.40 12.82
C ASP A 78 -14.92 10.27 11.59
N VAL A 79 -15.53 9.99 10.43
CA VAL A 79 -15.35 10.76 9.18
C VAL A 79 -16.66 11.45 8.83
N LYS A 80 -16.54 12.68 8.31
CA LYS A 80 -17.60 13.40 7.62
C LYS A 80 -17.09 13.80 6.23
N VAL A 81 -17.67 13.28 5.17
CA VAL A 81 -17.45 13.82 3.83
C VAL A 81 -18.44 14.99 3.66
N LYS A 82 -17.92 16.22 3.54
CA LYS A 82 -18.73 17.43 3.44
C LYS A 82 -19.07 17.77 1.99
N TRP A 83 -18.06 17.71 1.12
CA TRP A 83 -18.17 18.11 -0.28
C TRP A 83 -17.73 17.01 -1.22
N VAL A 84 -18.36 16.95 -2.39
CA VAL A 84 -17.92 16.18 -3.54
C VAL A 84 -17.84 17.11 -4.75
N TRP A 85 -16.73 17.07 -5.44
CA TRP A 85 -16.52 17.74 -6.73
C TRP A 85 -16.01 16.75 -7.76
N ASP A 86 -16.54 16.85 -8.96
CA ASP A 86 -16.01 16.26 -10.18
C ASP A 86 -16.29 17.22 -11.35
N HIS A 87 -15.47 17.20 -12.39
CA HIS A 87 -15.76 17.97 -13.60
C HIS A 87 -16.97 17.41 -14.35
N ASP A 88 -17.31 16.15 -14.14
CA ASP A 88 -18.57 15.51 -14.53
C ASP A 88 -19.56 15.61 -13.37
N GLN A 89 -20.54 16.50 -13.51
CA GLN A 89 -21.51 16.76 -12.46
C GLN A 89 -22.32 15.52 -12.09
N ALA A 90 -22.68 14.66 -13.04
CA ALA A 90 -23.45 13.45 -12.77
C ALA A 90 -22.67 12.46 -11.90
N ARG A 91 -21.35 12.34 -12.12
CA ARG A 91 -20.47 11.57 -11.24
C ARG A 91 -20.41 12.14 -9.81
N ALA A 92 -20.27 13.46 -9.70
CA ALA A 92 -20.27 14.13 -8.40
C ALA A 92 -21.58 13.87 -7.64
N GLU A 93 -22.73 14.06 -8.27
CA GLU A 93 -24.06 13.83 -7.70
C GLU A 93 -24.26 12.41 -7.26
N LYS A 94 -23.86 11.43 -8.09
CA LYS A 94 -23.91 10.00 -7.78
C LYS A 94 -23.15 9.67 -6.47
N ARG A 95 -21.93 10.20 -6.31
CA ARG A 95 -21.09 9.92 -5.14
C ARG A 95 -21.50 10.73 -3.90
N ALA A 96 -21.90 11.98 -4.09
CA ALA A 96 -22.44 12.81 -3.02
C ALA A 96 -23.68 12.15 -2.38
N LYS A 97 -24.63 11.67 -3.19
CA LYS A 97 -25.80 10.93 -2.71
C LYS A 97 -25.42 9.69 -1.88
N GLN A 98 -24.39 8.94 -2.32
CA GLN A 98 -23.91 7.76 -1.59
C GLN A 98 -23.28 8.12 -0.24
N LEU A 99 -22.59 9.25 -0.16
CA LEU A 99 -21.85 9.72 1.01
C LEU A 99 -22.70 10.58 1.97
N GLY A 100 -23.90 11.01 1.56
CA GLY A 100 -24.67 12.00 2.30
C GLY A 100 -23.98 13.38 2.33
N ALA A 101 -23.22 13.69 1.27
CA ALA A 101 -22.45 14.92 1.10
C ALA A 101 -23.14 15.87 0.12
N GLU A 102 -22.66 17.11 0.06
CA GLU A 102 -23.14 18.12 -0.89
C GLU A 102 -22.21 18.20 -2.10
N VAL A 103 -22.78 18.49 -3.28
CA VAL A 103 -22.02 18.72 -4.52
C VAL A 103 -21.64 20.20 -4.61
N VAL A 104 -20.41 20.47 -4.99
CA VAL A 104 -19.95 21.82 -5.31
C VAL A 104 -19.60 21.93 -6.79
N ALA A 105 -20.02 23.02 -7.43
CA ALA A 105 -19.74 23.27 -8.84
C ALA A 105 -18.28 23.63 -9.13
N ASN A 106 -17.55 24.11 -8.11
CA ASN A 106 -16.17 24.55 -8.23
C ASN A 106 -15.32 24.01 -7.07
N ALA A 107 -14.23 23.33 -7.40
CA ALA A 107 -13.28 22.78 -6.41
C ALA A 107 -12.69 23.85 -5.48
N ASN A 108 -12.67 25.13 -5.88
CA ASN A 108 -12.19 26.22 -5.01
C ASN A 108 -12.97 26.33 -3.70
N ILE A 109 -14.23 25.94 -3.68
CA ILE A 109 -15.04 25.89 -2.46
C ILE A 109 -14.40 24.93 -1.45
N ILE A 110 -13.89 23.77 -1.92
CA ILE A 110 -13.21 22.78 -1.07
C ILE A 110 -11.88 23.34 -0.56
N TRP A 111 -11.13 24.01 -1.43
CA TRP A 111 -9.81 24.53 -1.06
C TRP A 111 -9.88 25.63 -0.01
N THR A 112 -10.92 26.45 -0.07
CA THR A 112 -11.12 27.59 0.86
C THR A 112 -11.92 27.26 2.10
N ASP A 113 -12.53 26.07 2.20
CA ASP A 113 -13.31 25.67 3.38
C ASP A 113 -12.37 25.25 4.52
N PRO A 114 -12.34 25.98 5.65
CA PRO A 114 -11.47 25.66 6.77
C PRO A 114 -11.87 24.39 7.53
N GLU A 115 -13.09 23.89 7.38
CA GLU A 115 -13.53 22.67 8.01
C GLU A 115 -12.97 21.43 7.31
N VAL A 116 -12.73 21.51 6.00
CA VAL A 116 -12.16 20.41 5.21
C VAL A 116 -10.67 20.36 5.47
N VAL A 117 -10.22 19.31 6.15
CA VAL A 117 -8.79 19.12 6.49
C VAL A 117 -8.08 18.19 5.51
N ALA A 118 -8.82 17.31 4.82
CA ALA A 118 -8.25 16.34 3.91
C ALA A 118 -9.14 16.10 2.69
N VAL A 119 -8.54 15.61 1.59
CA VAL A 119 -9.25 15.24 0.38
C VAL A 119 -8.85 13.85 -0.10
N VAL A 120 -9.80 13.19 -0.79
CA VAL A 120 -9.56 11.99 -1.58
C VAL A 120 -9.67 12.39 -3.05
N ASN A 121 -8.57 12.26 -3.80
CA ASN A 121 -8.52 12.56 -5.22
C ASN A 121 -8.59 11.26 -6.03
N CYS A 122 -9.71 11.05 -6.70
CA CYS A 122 -9.98 9.93 -7.60
C CYS A 122 -10.32 10.42 -9.02
N ALA A 123 -9.80 11.58 -9.42
CA ALA A 123 -9.95 12.12 -10.77
C ALA A 123 -9.22 11.25 -11.81
N GLU A 124 -9.41 11.55 -13.08
CA GLU A 124 -8.55 11.04 -14.14
C GLU A 124 -7.10 11.53 -13.94
N THR A 125 -6.11 10.69 -14.29
CA THR A 125 -4.69 10.97 -14.01
C THR A 125 -4.23 12.33 -14.56
N THR A 126 -4.71 12.74 -15.74
CA THR A 126 -4.42 14.07 -16.32
C THR A 126 -4.81 15.24 -15.44
N ARG A 127 -5.73 15.05 -14.50
CA ARG A 127 -6.22 16.11 -13.61
C ARG A 127 -5.51 16.14 -12.27
N HIS A 128 -4.72 15.12 -11.94
CA HIS A 128 -4.03 15.03 -10.64
C HIS A 128 -3.13 16.24 -10.40
N HIS A 129 -2.34 16.64 -11.41
CA HIS A 129 -1.37 17.74 -11.26
C HIS A 129 -1.99 19.00 -10.69
N ASP A 130 -3.01 19.55 -11.36
CA ASP A 130 -3.61 20.82 -10.94
C ASP A 130 -4.35 20.70 -9.61
N LEU A 131 -5.07 19.58 -9.39
CA LEU A 131 -5.79 19.34 -8.14
C LEU A 131 -4.86 19.18 -6.95
N VAL A 132 -3.74 18.46 -7.12
CA VAL A 132 -2.74 18.27 -6.06
C VAL A 132 -2.02 19.58 -5.74
N LEU A 133 -1.63 20.37 -6.75
CA LEU A 133 -1.01 21.67 -6.50
C LEU A 133 -1.96 22.62 -5.76
N ALA A 134 -3.25 22.63 -6.14
CA ALA A 134 -4.26 23.44 -5.46
C ALA A 134 -4.46 22.97 -4.01
N GLY A 135 -4.59 21.65 -3.77
CA GLY A 135 -4.71 21.07 -2.45
C GLY A 135 -3.52 21.35 -1.55
N ALA A 136 -2.29 21.19 -2.07
CA ALA A 136 -1.06 21.53 -1.35
C ALA A 136 -1.01 23.02 -0.98
N LYS A 137 -1.32 23.92 -1.92
CA LYS A 137 -1.39 25.36 -1.67
C LYS A 137 -2.40 25.73 -0.59
N ALA A 138 -3.51 24.97 -0.52
CA ALA A 138 -4.57 25.15 0.47
C ALA A 138 -4.29 24.45 1.81
N GLY A 139 -3.15 23.78 1.96
CA GLY A 139 -2.77 23.08 3.18
C GLY A 139 -3.64 21.84 3.48
N LYS A 140 -4.26 21.22 2.46
CA LYS A 140 -5.08 20.04 2.64
C LYS A 140 -4.24 18.77 2.64
N HIS A 141 -4.50 17.86 3.58
CA HIS A 141 -3.98 16.49 3.51
C HIS A 141 -4.59 15.75 2.33
N MET A 142 -3.82 14.85 1.67
CA MET A 142 -4.28 14.27 0.41
C MET A 142 -4.05 12.76 0.31
N PHE A 143 -5.12 12.04 0.03
CA PHE A 143 -5.05 10.72 -0.59
C PHE A 143 -5.24 10.93 -2.10
N VAL A 144 -4.26 10.51 -2.91
CA VAL A 144 -4.34 10.66 -4.38
C VAL A 144 -4.20 9.28 -5.02
N GLU A 145 -5.11 8.94 -5.94
CA GLU A 145 -5.02 7.67 -6.66
C GLU A 145 -3.74 7.55 -7.49
N LYS A 146 -3.39 6.32 -7.76
CA LYS A 146 -2.24 5.97 -8.59
C LYS A 146 -2.66 5.89 -10.08
N PRO A 147 -1.73 6.13 -10.99
CA PRO A 147 -0.40 6.72 -10.78
C PRO A 147 -0.51 8.20 -10.37
N LEU A 148 0.50 8.71 -9.66
CA LEU A 148 0.47 10.08 -9.14
C LEU A 148 0.27 11.13 -10.25
N GLY A 149 0.88 10.95 -11.40
CA GLY A 149 0.76 11.81 -12.56
C GLY A 149 1.11 11.07 -13.85
N ILE A 150 1.01 11.74 -14.97
CA ILE A 150 1.29 11.18 -16.30
C ILE A 150 2.81 11.11 -16.56
N THR A 151 3.55 12.13 -16.11
CA THR A 151 5.00 12.23 -16.35
C THR A 151 5.78 12.30 -15.04
N ALA A 152 7.06 11.92 -15.10
CA ALA A 152 7.98 12.11 -13.98
C ALA A 152 8.06 13.58 -13.56
N LYS A 153 8.16 14.51 -14.52
CA LYS A 153 8.24 15.95 -14.24
C LYS A 153 7.05 16.45 -13.42
N GLU A 154 5.83 16.14 -13.83
CA GLU A 154 4.61 16.51 -13.09
C GLU A 154 4.57 15.85 -11.71
N SER A 155 4.89 14.58 -11.64
CA SER A 155 4.86 13.81 -10.39
C SER A 155 5.85 14.34 -9.36
N TYR A 156 7.07 14.70 -9.76
CA TYR A 156 8.04 15.33 -8.87
C TYR A 156 7.65 16.77 -8.49
N ALA A 157 7.00 17.52 -9.39
CA ALA A 157 6.47 18.84 -9.05
C ALA A 157 5.37 18.75 -7.98
N MET A 158 4.46 17.77 -8.11
CA MET A 158 3.45 17.47 -7.09
C MET A 158 4.09 17.05 -5.77
N ALA A 159 5.08 16.14 -5.80
CA ALA A 159 5.79 15.70 -4.61
C ALA A 159 6.44 16.86 -3.88
N GLN A 160 7.12 17.75 -4.60
CA GLN A 160 7.73 18.95 -4.03
C GLN A 160 6.70 19.91 -3.40
N ALA A 161 5.54 20.10 -4.06
CA ALA A 161 4.48 20.95 -3.53
C ALA A 161 3.89 20.38 -2.23
N ILE A 162 3.65 19.07 -2.17
CA ILE A 162 3.15 18.38 -0.98
C ILE A 162 4.14 18.51 0.18
N GLU A 163 5.43 18.25 -0.08
CA GLU A 163 6.49 18.35 0.92
C GLU A 163 6.65 19.79 1.44
N LYS A 164 6.65 20.77 0.53
CA LYS A 164 6.74 22.20 0.90
C LYS A 164 5.55 22.65 1.74
N ALA A 165 4.36 22.13 1.46
CA ALA A 165 3.16 22.42 2.23
C ALA A 165 3.13 21.69 3.59
N ASN A 166 4.03 20.72 3.82
CA ASN A 166 4.09 19.89 5.02
C ASN A 166 2.73 19.22 5.34
N VAL A 167 2.03 18.75 4.32
CA VAL A 167 0.75 18.05 4.47
C VAL A 167 0.94 16.53 4.39
N LEU A 168 0.05 15.78 5.03
CA LEU A 168 0.04 14.32 4.92
C LEU A 168 -0.38 13.93 3.51
N PHE A 169 0.27 12.88 3.01
CA PHE A 169 0.00 12.30 1.71
C PHE A 169 0.07 10.77 1.78
N THR A 170 -0.73 10.10 0.98
CA THR A 170 -0.50 8.72 0.56
C THR A 170 -1.23 8.45 -0.76
N THR A 171 -0.98 7.26 -1.32
CA THR A 171 -1.59 6.81 -2.58
C THR A 171 -2.05 5.35 -2.47
N GLY A 172 -2.81 4.89 -3.47
CA GLY A 172 -3.48 3.60 -3.51
C GLY A 172 -2.59 2.36 -3.69
N TYR A 173 -1.35 2.33 -3.20
CA TYR A 173 -0.46 1.15 -3.27
C TYR A 173 -0.84 0.09 -2.22
N PHE A 174 -2.02 -0.52 -2.40
CA PHE A 174 -2.62 -1.45 -1.46
C PHE A 174 -1.80 -2.74 -1.25
N MET A 175 -0.96 -3.15 -2.21
CA MET A 175 -0.15 -4.37 -2.08
C MET A 175 0.85 -4.32 -0.92
N ARG A 176 1.19 -3.12 -0.40
CA ARG A 176 2.01 -2.98 0.83
C ARG A 176 1.29 -3.46 2.09
N THR A 177 -0.01 -3.72 2.03
CA THR A 177 -0.78 -4.24 3.16
C THR A 177 -0.94 -5.77 3.14
N ASP A 178 -0.43 -6.44 2.12
CA ASP A 178 -0.43 -7.90 2.05
C ASP A 178 0.59 -8.48 3.07
N PRO A 179 0.15 -9.36 3.99
CA PRO A 179 1.02 -10.02 4.95
C PRO A 179 2.24 -10.71 4.36
N LYS A 180 2.12 -11.28 3.16
CA LYS A 180 3.23 -11.95 2.46
C LYS A 180 4.30 -10.93 2.03
N HIS A 181 3.88 -9.77 1.49
CA HIS A 181 4.79 -8.71 1.11
C HIS A 181 5.47 -8.06 2.34
N LEU A 182 4.73 -7.87 3.44
CA LEU A 182 5.27 -7.37 4.70
C LEU A 182 6.33 -8.31 5.27
N PHE A 183 6.04 -9.61 5.33
CA PHE A 183 6.99 -10.62 5.76
C PHE A 183 8.27 -10.59 4.90
N LEU A 184 8.12 -10.61 3.57
CA LEU A 184 9.26 -10.59 2.67
C LEU A 184 10.09 -9.31 2.76
N LYS A 185 9.43 -8.16 2.93
CA LYS A 185 10.12 -6.87 3.16
C LYS A 185 10.97 -6.90 4.42
N ASP A 186 10.44 -7.46 5.50
CA ASP A 186 11.15 -7.63 6.78
C ASP A 186 12.33 -8.61 6.64
N GLU A 187 12.14 -9.76 5.96
CA GLU A 187 13.20 -10.74 5.72
C GLU A 187 14.33 -10.19 4.82
N VAL A 188 13.99 -9.35 3.84
CA VAL A 188 14.98 -8.62 3.03
C VAL A 188 15.74 -7.63 3.91
N ALA A 189 15.05 -6.84 4.74
CA ALA A 189 15.67 -5.86 5.63
C ALA A 189 16.59 -6.50 6.69
N LYS A 190 16.25 -7.70 7.18
CA LYS A 190 17.07 -8.51 8.08
C LYS A 190 18.30 -9.14 7.40
N GLY A 191 18.42 -9.05 6.08
CA GLY A 191 19.49 -9.67 5.31
C GLY A 191 19.40 -11.20 5.22
N ASN A 192 18.24 -11.80 5.52
CA ASN A 192 18.06 -13.25 5.53
C ASN A 192 18.18 -13.90 4.14
N PHE A 193 18.05 -13.12 3.07
CA PHE A 193 18.29 -13.58 1.71
C PHE A 193 19.78 -13.66 1.34
N GLY A 194 20.70 -13.12 2.16
CA GLY A 194 22.10 -12.95 1.81
C GLY A 194 22.23 -11.93 0.66
N LYS A 195 23.03 -12.28 -0.38
CA LYS A 195 23.08 -11.44 -1.60
C LYS A 195 21.90 -11.79 -2.49
N ILE A 196 20.97 -10.85 -2.64
CA ILE A 196 19.82 -11.03 -3.54
C ILE A 196 20.32 -10.94 -4.98
N THR A 197 20.00 -11.94 -5.78
CA THR A 197 20.44 -12.05 -7.18
C THR A 197 19.37 -11.50 -8.14
N ARG A 198 18.09 -11.76 -7.85
CA ARG A 198 16.98 -11.32 -8.68
C ARG A 198 15.67 -11.23 -7.92
N ILE A 199 14.80 -10.38 -8.42
CA ILE A 199 13.39 -10.27 -8.01
C ILE A 199 12.51 -10.26 -9.25
N ARG A 200 11.34 -10.92 -9.22
CA ARG A 200 10.36 -10.93 -10.30
C ARG A 200 9.00 -10.63 -9.72
N GLY A 201 8.22 -9.79 -10.40
CA GLY A 201 6.86 -9.48 -10.01
C GLY A 201 5.92 -9.50 -11.20
N SER A 202 4.72 -10.01 -10.99
CA SER A 202 3.63 -10.00 -11.96
C SER A 202 2.37 -9.46 -11.32
N ASN A 203 1.56 -8.75 -12.10
CA ASN A 203 0.23 -8.29 -11.75
C ASN A 203 -0.63 -8.25 -13.01
N CYS A 204 -1.30 -9.35 -13.30
CA CYS A 204 -2.09 -9.52 -14.50
C CYS A 204 -3.51 -9.98 -14.15
N HIS A 205 -4.46 -9.65 -15.01
CA HIS A 205 -5.84 -10.14 -14.93
C HIS A 205 -6.54 -10.07 -16.30
N SER A 206 -7.76 -10.57 -16.39
CA SER A 206 -8.56 -10.62 -17.62
C SER A 206 -9.55 -9.46 -17.78
N GLY A 207 -9.33 -8.32 -17.13
CA GLY A 207 -10.30 -7.22 -17.10
C GLY A 207 -10.68 -6.66 -18.46
N SER A 208 -9.73 -6.58 -19.41
CA SER A 208 -10.01 -6.18 -20.79
C SER A 208 -10.87 -7.23 -21.52
N LEU A 209 -10.60 -8.51 -21.31
CA LEU A 209 -11.40 -9.60 -21.88
C LEU A 209 -12.83 -9.54 -21.35
N GLY A 210 -13.02 -9.23 -20.06
CA GLY A 210 -14.31 -9.06 -19.41
C GLY A 210 -15.03 -7.75 -19.68
N GLY A 211 -14.42 -6.82 -20.43
CA GLY A 211 -15.07 -5.55 -20.79
C GLY A 211 -15.17 -4.54 -19.64
N TRP A 212 -14.28 -4.57 -18.65
CA TRP A 212 -14.32 -3.68 -17.49
C TRP A 212 -14.29 -2.19 -17.89
N PHE A 213 -13.59 -1.86 -18.98
CA PHE A 213 -13.48 -0.49 -19.47
C PHE A 213 -14.55 -0.13 -20.53
N ASP A 214 -15.57 -0.94 -20.77
CA ASP A 214 -16.74 -0.60 -21.61
C ASP A 214 -17.80 0.19 -20.83
N THR A 215 -17.42 0.76 -19.68
CA THR A 215 -18.27 1.43 -18.72
C THR A 215 -17.80 2.87 -18.48
N GLU A 216 -18.24 3.48 -17.37
CA GLU A 216 -17.76 4.80 -16.91
C GLU A 216 -16.23 4.87 -16.73
N TRP A 217 -15.52 3.74 -16.74
CA TRP A 217 -14.06 3.64 -16.61
C TRP A 217 -13.31 3.57 -17.94
N ARG A 218 -13.96 3.85 -19.06
CA ARG A 218 -13.37 3.81 -20.43
C ARG A 218 -12.09 4.66 -20.53
N TRP A 219 -12.03 5.76 -19.81
CA TRP A 219 -10.87 6.65 -19.77
C TRP A 219 -9.58 5.98 -19.31
N MET A 220 -9.66 4.92 -18.48
CA MET A 220 -8.48 4.17 -18.01
C MET A 220 -7.79 3.44 -19.17
N ALA A 221 -8.52 3.07 -20.21
CA ALA A 221 -8.01 2.48 -21.43
C ALA A 221 -7.74 3.50 -22.54
N ASP A 222 -7.62 4.78 -22.19
CA ASP A 222 -7.15 5.86 -23.08
C ASP A 222 -5.83 6.44 -22.51
N PRO A 223 -4.66 6.09 -23.08
CA PRO A 223 -3.38 6.58 -22.59
C PRO A 223 -3.21 8.09 -22.60
N LYS A 224 -4.03 8.83 -23.37
CA LYS A 224 -4.02 10.31 -23.36
C LYS A 224 -4.62 10.86 -22.06
N ILE A 225 -5.48 10.11 -21.40
CA ILE A 225 -6.16 10.50 -20.16
C ILE A 225 -5.55 9.82 -18.95
N SER A 226 -5.28 8.52 -19.04
CA SER A 226 -4.70 7.72 -17.97
C SER A 226 -3.16 7.87 -17.85
N GLY A 227 -2.49 8.29 -18.94
CA GLY A 227 -1.04 8.37 -19.05
C GLY A 227 -0.37 7.04 -19.39
N VAL A 228 -1.07 5.92 -19.23
CA VAL A 228 -0.54 4.56 -19.38
C VAL A 228 -1.62 3.62 -19.93
N GLY A 229 -1.22 2.45 -20.44
CA GLY A 229 -2.12 1.32 -20.68
C GLY A 229 -2.03 0.28 -19.56
N ALA A 230 -2.32 -0.98 -19.90
CA ALA A 230 -2.34 -2.09 -18.95
C ALA A 230 -1.04 -2.29 -18.21
N PHE A 231 0.08 -2.22 -18.94
CA PHE A 231 1.40 -2.40 -18.35
C PHE A 231 1.70 -1.36 -17.27
N GLY A 232 1.33 -0.10 -17.50
CA GLY A 232 1.53 0.96 -16.51
C GLY A 232 0.51 0.92 -15.37
N ASP A 233 -0.76 0.65 -15.65
CA ASP A 233 -1.83 0.65 -14.65
C ASP A 233 -1.64 -0.45 -13.58
N LEU A 234 -1.48 -1.69 -14.00
CA LEU A 234 -1.24 -2.81 -13.08
C LEU A 234 0.22 -2.90 -12.65
N GLY A 235 1.14 -2.59 -13.57
CA GLY A 235 2.57 -2.64 -13.32
C GLY A 235 3.02 -1.69 -12.22
N THR A 236 2.40 -0.49 -12.09
CA THR A 236 2.78 0.45 -11.02
C THR A 236 2.60 -0.13 -9.61
N HIS A 237 1.59 -0.96 -9.38
CA HIS A 237 1.39 -1.63 -8.10
C HIS A 237 2.51 -2.63 -7.78
N LYS A 238 2.88 -3.45 -8.78
CA LYS A 238 3.94 -4.43 -8.58
C LYS A 238 5.31 -3.77 -8.57
N LEU A 239 5.55 -2.77 -9.40
CA LEU A 239 6.76 -1.94 -9.38
C LEU A 239 6.98 -1.32 -8.01
N ASP A 240 5.91 -0.84 -7.37
CA ASP A 240 5.99 -0.33 -6.01
C ASP A 240 6.54 -1.38 -5.04
N ILE A 241 6.05 -2.61 -5.09
CA ILE A 241 6.56 -3.72 -4.25
C ILE A 241 8.04 -4.02 -4.57
N LEU A 242 8.41 -4.08 -5.86
CA LEU A 242 9.79 -4.34 -6.26
C LEU A 242 10.73 -3.25 -5.74
N MET A 243 10.37 -1.98 -5.93
CA MET A 243 11.17 -0.84 -5.46
C MET A 243 11.13 -0.70 -3.93
N TRP A 244 10.02 -1.00 -3.29
CA TRP A 244 9.91 -0.97 -1.82
C TRP A 244 10.86 -1.99 -1.18
N MET A 245 11.05 -3.15 -1.81
CA MET A 245 11.95 -4.19 -1.31
C MET A 245 13.41 -3.94 -1.69
N MET A 246 13.69 -3.54 -2.94
CA MET A 246 15.05 -3.48 -3.51
C MET A 246 15.66 -2.08 -3.55
N GLY A 247 14.86 -1.01 -3.36
CA GLY A 247 15.34 0.37 -3.44
C GLY A 247 15.28 0.95 -4.85
N ASP A 248 16.16 1.91 -5.11
CA ASP A 248 16.13 2.72 -6.33
C ASP A 248 16.63 1.97 -7.57
N VAL A 249 16.07 2.37 -8.70
CA VAL A 249 16.33 1.80 -10.03
C VAL A 249 17.34 2.68 -10.79
N SER A 250 18.34 2.05 -11.40
CA SER A 250 19.34 2.73 -12.25
C SER A 250 18.91 2.83 -13.70
N GLU A 251 18.44 1.73 -14.28
CA GLU A 251 18.02 1.68 -15.69
C GLU A 251 17.01 0.56 -15.92
N VAL A 252 16.20 0.74 -16.97
CA VAL A 252 15.12 -0.17 -17.33
C VAL A 252 15.00 -0.34 -18.84
N THR A 253 14.34 -1.41 -19.25
CA THR A 253 13.79 -1.59 -20.59
C THR A 253 12.47 -2.33 -20.50
N ALA A 254 11.64 -2.29 -21.55
CA ALA A 254 10.39 -3.05 -21.60
C ALA A 254 9.99 -3.39 -23.03
N ALA A 255 9.06 -4.33 -23.15
CA ALA A 255 8.24 -4.56 -24.32
C ALA A 255 6.78 -4.47 -23.91
N VAL A 256 5.98 -3.70 -24.64
CA VAL A 256 4.54 -3.57 -24.44
C VAL A 256 3.81 -3.91 -25.72
N ARG A 257 2.58 -4.40 -25.62
CA ARG A 257 1.84 -4.88 -26.77
C ARG A 257 0.33 -4.73 -26.61
N THR A 258 -0.32 -4.37 -27.72
CA THR A 258 -1.76 -4.55 -27.93
C THR A 258 -1.98 -5.95 -28.53
N VAL A 259 -2.87 -6.74 -27.96
CA VAL A 259 -3.13 -8.15 -28.33
C VAL A 259 -4.49 -8.30 -28.99
N THR A 260 -5.53 -7.80 -28.34
CA THR A 260 -6.91 -7.90 -28.84
C THR A 260 -7.34 -6.68 -29.63
N GLY A 261 -6.75 -5.52 -29.36
CA GLY A 261 -7.12 -4.25 -29.96
C GLY A 261 -8.48 -3.70 -29.49
N ARG A 262 -9.06 -4.28 -28.43
CA ARG A 262 -10.38 -3.86 -27.91
C ARG A 262 -10.45 -2.37 -27.60
N TYR A 263 -9.35 -1.80 -27.15
CA TYR A 263 -9.24 -0.39 -26.76
C TYR A 263 -8.27 0.39 -27.67
N GLY A 264 -8.24 0.04 -28.97
CA GLY A 264 -7.40 0.71 -29.95
C GLY A 264 -5.90 0.46 -29.72
N ASP A 265 -5.12 1.54 -29.69
CA ASP A 265 -3.65 1.46 -29.53
C ASP A 265 -3.19 1.40 -28.07
N CYS A 266 -4.11 1.29 -27.10
CA CYS A 266 -3.76 1.09 -25.71
C CYS A 266 -3.04 -0.24 -25.53
N ASP A 267 -1.88 -0.26 -24.87
CA ASP A 267 -1.22 -1.51 -24.54
C ASP A 267 -2.07 -2.34 -23.58
N GLU A 268 -2.12 -3.65 -23.82
CA GLU A 268 -2.93 -4.60 -23.07
C GLU A 268 -2.06 -5.54 -22.24
N THR A 269 -0.77 -5.63 -22.53
CA THR A 269 0.22 -6.43 -21.79
C THR A 269 1.62 -5.87 -21.98
N GLY A 270 2.51 -6.15 -21.05
CA GLY A 270 3.90 -5.80 -21.14
C GLY A 270 4.80 -6.54 -20.16
N GLU A 271 6.09 -6.59 -20.50
CA GLU A 271 7.12 -7.11 -19.61
C GLU A 271 8.35 -6.21 -19.66
N GLY A 272 8.92 -5.90 -18.47
CA GLY A 272 10.09 -5.04 -18.33
C GLY A 272 11.22 -5.69 -17.55
N MET A 273 12.44 -5.24 -17.82
CA MET A 273 13.64 -5.56 -17.05
C MET A 273 14.14 -4.33 -16.31
N ILE A 274 14.62 -4.55 -15.09
CA ILE A 274 15.04 -3.53 -14.13
C ILE A 274 16.45 -3.83 -13.66
N ARG A 275 17.33 -2.83 -13.63
CA ARG A 275 18.58 -2.84 -12.88
C ARG A 275 18.44 -1.91 -11.67
N PHE A 276 18.53 -2.48 -10.48
CA PHE A 276 18.54 -1.71 -9.25
C PHE A 276 19.95 -1.17 -8.95
N ASN A 277 20.03 -0.04 -8.22
CA ASN A 277 21.31 0.56 -7.83
C ASN A 277 22.20 -0.38 -7.00
N ASN A 278 21.60 -1.33 -6.27
CA ASN A 278 22.30 -2.34 -5.49
C ASN A 278 22.76 -3.58 -6.30
N GLY A 279 22.57 -3.56 -7.61
CA GLY A 279 22.99 -4.63 -8.52
C GLY A 279 21.98 -5.77 -8.70
N VAL A 280 20.86 -5.76 -8.00
CA VAL A 280 19.77 -6.75 -8.18
C VAL A 280 19.15 -6.58 -9.57
N ILE A 281 18.85 -7.70 -10.24
CA ILE A 281 18.11 -7.73 -11.50
C ILE A 281 16.63 -7.98 -11.20
N GLY A 282 15.76 -7.12 -11.72
CA GLY A 282 14.30 -7.25 -11.61
C GLY A 282 13.63 -7.54 -12.95
N THR A 283 12.46 -8.19 -12.89
CA THR A 283 11.49 -8.24 -14.00
C THR A 283 10.11 -7.90 -13.48
N LEU A 284 9.32 -7.25 -14.34
CA LEU A 284 7.96 -6.82 -14.08
C LEU A 284 7.09 -7.24 -15.27
N ALA A 285 6.05 -8.05 -15.01
CA ALA A 285 4.99 -8.34 -15.95
C ALA A 285 3.66 -7.69 -15.50
N ALA A 286 2.89 -7.15 -16.43
CA ALA A 286 1.56 -6.63 -16.15
C ALA A 286 0.67 -6.62 -17.40
N GLY A 287 -0.61 -6.92 -17.24
CA GLY A 287 -1.53 -7.01 -18.37
C GLY A 287 -3.00 -7.13 -17.96
N TRP A 288 -3.89 -6.78 -18.88
CA TRP A 288 -5.35 -6.86 -18.71
C TRP A 288 -5.99 -8.01 -19.52
N VAL A 289 -5.18 -8.81 -20.21
CA VAL A 289 -5.64 -9.87 -21.12
C VAL A 289 -5.17 -11.27 -20.72
N ASP A 290 -4.70 -11.41 -19.51
CA ASP A 290 -4.22 -12.66 -18.95
C ASP A 290 -5.37 -13.39 -18.23
N VAL A 291 -5.58 -14.65 -18.56
CA VAL A 291 -6.61 -15.47 -17.93
C VAL A 291 -6.29 -15.75 -16.46
N GLU A 292 -5.01 -15.95 -16.16
CA GLU A 292 -4.49 -16.23 -14.82
C GLU A 292 -3.12 -15.57 -14.61
N ASP A 293 -2.79 -15.25 -13.35
CA ASP A 293 -1.46 -14.78 -12.91
C ASP A 293 -0.98 -15.63 -11.73
N PRO A 294 -0.54 -16.86 -11.97
CA PRO A 294 -0.23 -17.80 -10.89
C PRO A 294 1.05 -17.45 -10.12
N VAL A 295 2.03 -16.76 -10.71
CA VAL A 295 3.34 -16.47 -10.09
C VAL A 295 3.49 -14.97 -9.85
N GLN A 296 2.97 -14.49 -8.70
CA GLN A 296 2.87 -13.06 -8.43
C GLN A 296 4.17 -12.39 -7.97
N LEU A 297 5.06 -13.13 -7.29
CA LEU A 297 6.34 -12.60 -6.81
C LEU A 297 7.36 -13.73 -6.65
N LEU A 298 8.64 -13.46 -7.00
CA LEU A 298 9.76 -14.34 -6.70
C LEU A 298 10.95 -13.49 -6.24
N ILE A 299 11.63 -13.91 -5.17
CA ILE A 299 12.89 -13.34 -4.70
C ILE A 299 13.91 -14.47 -4.55
N SER A 300 15.08 -14.34 -5.19
CA SER A 300 16.19 -15.29 -5.05
C SER A 300 17.41 -14.59 -4.45
N GLY A 301 18.00 -15.23 -3.46
CA GLY A 301 19.26 -14.82 -2.85
C GLY A 301 20.15 -16.02 -2.56
N THR A 302 21.36 -15.78 -2.06
CA THR A 302 22.34 -16.82 -1.75
C THR A 302 21.99 -17.66 -0.52
N GLU A 303 21.13 -17.13 0.38
CA GLU A 303 20.78 -17.75 1.65
C GLU A 303 19.28 -18.08 1.78
N ALA A 304 18.44 -17.45 0.94
CA ALA A 304 16.99 -17.70 0.94
C ALA A 304 16.40 -17.58 -0.47
N HIS A 305 15.24 -18.19 -0.62
CA HIS A 305 14.39 -18.11 -1.80
C HIS A 305 12.93 -18.00 -1.37
N ALA A 306 12.17 -17.15 -2.04
CA ALA A 306 10.75 -17.01 -1.82
C ALA A 306 9.99 -16.95 -3.15
N VAL A 307 8.82 -17.56 -3.18
CA VAL A 307 7.89 -17.42 -4.32
C VAL A 307 6.46 -17.35 -3.79
N ILE A 308 5.67 -16.44 -4.37
CA ILE A 308 4.21 -16.39 -4.17
C ILE A 308 3.58 -17.00 -5.42
N VAL A 309 2.92 -18.14 -5.23
CA VAL A 309 2.22 -18.90 -6.29
C VAL A 309 0.78 -19.15 -5.84
N ASN A 310 -0.19 -18.80 -6.70
CA ASN A 310 -1.61 -18.95 -6.40
C ASN A 310 -1.98 -18.40 -5.02
N ASP A 311 -1.49 -17.19 -4.74
CA ASP A 311 -1.67 -16.46 -3.48
C ASP A 311 -1.08 -17.14 -2.23
N LYS A 312 -0.21 -18.14 -2.38
CA LYS A 312 0.48 -18.82 -1.28
C LYS A 312 1.98 -18.52 -1.32
N LEU A 313 2.54 -18.15 -0.16
CA LEU A 313 3.98 -17.93 -0.02
C LEU A 313 4.70 -19.26 0.25
N TYR A 314 5.71 -19.57 -0.53
CA TYR A 314 6.69 -20.62 -0.27
C TYR A 314 8.03 -19.97 0.02
N TYR A 315 8.61 -20.27 1.18
CA TYR A 315 9.82 -19.62 1.66
C TYR A 315 10.85 -20.64 2.12
N THR A 316 12.02 -20.63 1.48
CA THR A 316 13.20 -21.41 1.86
C THR A 316 14.24 -20.47 2.44
N CYS A 317 14.80 -20.76 3.61
CA CYS A 317 15.83 -19.93 4.22
C CYS A 317 16.77 -20.81 5.07
N LYS A 318 18.08 -20.72 4.78
CA LYS A 318 19.10 -21.49 5.51
C LYS A 318 19.13 -21.16 6.99
N LYS A 319 19.02 -19.85 7.32
CA LYS A 319 19.11 -19.37 8.71
C LYS A 319 17.96 -19.85 9.59
N SER A 320 16.72 -19.84 9.07
CA SER A 320 15.54 -20.29 9.80
C SER A 320 15.28 -21.79 9.68
N GLY A 321 15.96 -22.49 8.76
CA GLY A 321 15.72 -23.89 8.44
C GLY A 321 14.44 -24.14 7.63
N SER A 322 13.75 -23.08 7.17
CA SER A 322 12.56 -23.23 6.33
C SER A 322 12.90 -23.89 5.00
N GLN A 323 12.11 -24.89 4.60
CA GLN A 323 12.39 -25.72 3.41
C GLN A 323 11.56 -25.31 2.19
N GLY A 324 10.54 -24.45 2.35
CA GLY A 324 9.67 -24.02 1.26
C GLY A 324 8.84 -25.13 0.60
N LYS A 325 8.65 -26.27 1.26
CA LYS A 325 7.86 -27.39 0.72
C LYS A 325 6.36 -27.19 0.88
N GLU A 326 5.98 -26.47 1.93
CA GLU A 326 4.59 -26.15 2.25
C GLU A 326 4.39 -24.63 2.28
N PRO A 327 3.16 -24.14 2.10
CA PRO A 327 2.87 -22.73 2.25
C PRO A 327 3.29 -22.18 3.61
N PHE A 328 4.03 -21.07 3.59
CA PHE A 328 4.47 -20.39 4.80
C PHE A 328 3.31 -19.58 5.39
N THR A 329 2.92 -19.89 6.62
CA THR A 329 1.71 -19.32 7.27
C THR A 329 2.00 -18.39 8.44
N ALA A 330 3.25 -18.36 8.94
CA ALA A 330 3.66 -17.48 10.05
C ALA A 330 3.83 -16.03 9.57
N LEU A 331 2.76 -15.44 9.05
CA LEU A 331 2.72 -14.10 8.47
C LEU A 331 2.30 -13.06 9.52
N PRO A 332 2.76 -11.81 9.41
CA PRO A 332 2.27 -10.71 10.25
C PRO A 332 0.79 -10.44 9.96
N PRO A 333 0.06 -9.80 10.90
CA PRO A 333 -1.31 -9.37 10.62
C PRO A 333 -1.36 -8.34 9.48
N ALA A 334 -2.41 -8.41 8.65
CA ALA A 334 -2.65 -7.42 7.62
C ALA A 334 -2.95 -6.06 8.26
N PRO A 335 -2.26 -4.98 7.91
CA PRO A 335 -2.67 -3.64 8.30
C PRO A 335 -3.95 -3.22 7.56
N LYS A 336 -4.56 -2.15 8.04
CA LYS A 336 -5.71 -1.55 7.35
C LYS A 336 -5.34 -1.11 5.92
N ALA A 337 -6.34 -1.02 5.04
CA ALA A 337 -6.16 -0.49 3.68
C ALA A 337 -5.58 0.94 3.68
N PRO A 338 -4.85 1.37 2.61
CA PRO A 338 -4.15 2.66 2.59
C PRO A 338 -5.01 3.87 2.92
N LEU A 339 -6.26 3.93 2.45
CA LEU A 339 -7.17 5.03 2.77
C LEU A 339 -7.58 5.04 4.25
N HIS A 340 -7.75 3.87 4.89
CA HIS A 340 -7.97 3.80 6.34
C HIS A 340 -6.74 4.32 7.10
N GLN A 341 -5.53 3.93 6.69
CA GLN A 341 -4.29 4.41 7.31
C GLN A 341 -4.12 5.93 7.17
N PHE A 342 -4.50 6.46 6.01
CA PHE A 342 -4.50 7.90 5.75
C PHE A 342 -5.46 8.64 6.69
N VAL A 343 -6.71 8.18 6.80
CA VAL A 343 -7.70 8.79 7.71
C VAL A 343 -7.23 8.70 9.16
N ASP A 344 -6.69 7.55 9.58
CA ASP A 344 -6.12 7.39 10.93
C ASP A 344 -4.98 8.39 11.17
N ALA A 345 -4.10 8.60 10.18
CA ALA A 345 -3.01 9.59 10.28
C ALA A 345 -3.51 11.03 10.36
N VAL A 346 -4.55 11.40 9.59
CA VAL A 346 -5.20 12.72 9.65
C VAL A 346 -5.86 12.95 11.01
N ALA A 347 -6.43 11.88 11.61
CA ALA A 347 -7.00 11.92 12.98
C ALA A 347 -5.92 11.96 14.09
N GLY A 348 -4.63 11.95 13.74
CA GLY A 348 -3.51 11.98 14.70
C GLY A 348 -2.97 10.60 15.09
N ASN A 349 -3.56 9.51 14.60
CA ASN A 349 -3.09 8.14 14.82
C ASN A 349 -2.17 7.72 13.67
N ARG A 350 -0.90 7.45 13.92
CA ARG A 350 0.08 7.09 12.87
C ARG A 350 0.66 5.69 13.09
N PRO A 351 -0.12 4.63 12.89
CA PRO A 351 0.31 3.27 13.21
C PRO A 351 1.33 2.69 12.22
N GLN A 352 1.34 3.17 10.95
CA GLN A 352 2.20 2.70 9.86
C GLN A 352 2.73 3.88 9.04
N PRO A 353 3.93 3.77 8.46
CA PRO A 353 4.44 4.75 7.50
C PRO A 353 3.54 4.81 6.25
N LEU A 354 3.09 6.00 5.91
CA LEU A 354 2.38 6.24 4.64
C LEU A 354 3.38 6.22 3.48
N VAL A 355 2.88 5.90 2.28
CA VAL A 355 3.67 6.08 1.05
C VAL A 355 3.97 7.56 0.88
N THR A 356 5.23 7.90 0.70
CA THR A 356 5.65 9.29 0.52
C THR A 356 5.36 9.80 -0.89
N PRO A 357 5.20 11.11 -1.09
CA PRO A 357 4.99 11.67 -2.42
C PRO A 357 6.18 11.42 -3.36
N ARG A 358 7.43 11.39 -2.83
CA ARG A 358 8.61 11.03 -3.63
C ARG A 358 8.62 9.58 -4.06
N GLU A 359 8.23 8.66 -3.20
CA GLU A 359 8.07 7.26 -3.60
C GLU A 359 7.06 7.14 -4.74
N ALA A 360 5.89 7.78 -4.64
CA ALA A 360 4.89 7.77 -5.70
C ALA A 360 5.42 8.35 -7.01
N ALA A 361 6.12 9.49 -6.97
CA ALA A 361 6.75 10.11 -8.14
C ALA A 361 7.83 9.21 -8.77
N ALA A 362 8.66 8.55 -7.95
CA ALA A 362 9.69 7.64 -8.43
C ALA A 362 9.12 6.46 -9.23
N ARG A 363 7.94 5.91 -8.83
CA ARG A 363 7.26 4.84 -9.58
C ARG A 363 6.82 5.34 -10.96
N VAL A 364 6.31 6.58 -11.04
CA VAL A 364 5.97 7.19 -12.34
C VAL A 364 7.22 7.39 -13.19
N SER A 365 8.31 7.87 -12.61
CA SER A 365 9.60 8.05 -13.34
C SER A 365 10.13 6.75 -13.93
N VAL A 366 10.11 5.67 -13.14
CA VAL A 366 10.55 4.35 -13.61
C VAL A 366 9.62 3.81 -14.70
N MET A 367 8.31 3.94 -14.53
CA MET A 367 7.32 3.49 -15.52
C MET A 367 7.45 4.28 -16.84
N GLU A 368 7.61 5.61 -16.76
CA GLU A 368 7.86 6.45 -17.94
C GLU A 368 9.14 6.02 -18.69
N ALA A 369 10.20 5.70 -17.94
CA ALA A 369 11.44 5.18 -18.52
C ALA A 369 11.25 3.80 -19.19
N MET A 370 10.41 2.91 -18.61
CA MET A 370 10.06 1.63 -19.22
C MET A 370 9.33 1.82 -20.55
N TYR A 371 8.32 2.68 -20.60
CA TYR A 371 7.63 3.01 -21.86
C TYR A 371 8.58 3.63 -22.90
N ARG A 372 9.52 4.47 -22.47
CA ARG A 372 10.56 4.99 -23.36
C ARG A 372 11.49 3.88 -23.86
N GLY A 373 11.85 2.93 -23.01
CA GLY A 373 12.62 1.73 -23.36
C GLY A 373 11.90 0.88 -24.42
N ALA A 374 10.60 0.65 -24.21
CA ALA A 374 9.76 -0.10 -25.15
C ALA A 374 9.67 0.58 -26.54
N ARG A 375 9.52 1.90 -26.60
CA ARG A 375 9.46 2.65 -27.87
C ARG A 375 10.79 2.69 -28.60
N THR A 376 11.92 2.67 -27.88
CA THR A 376 13.26 2.84 -28.47
C THR A 376 14.03 1.52 -28.61
N ASN A 377 13.51 0.43 -28.06
CA ASN A 377 14.19 -0.87 -27.95
C ASN A 377 15.58 -0.76 -27.26
N LYS A 378 15.69 0.08 -26.23
CA LYS A 378 16.95 0.36 -25.52
C LYS A 378 16.78 0.32 -24.01
N TRP A 379 17.88 0.08 -23.31
CA TRP A 379 17.96 0.39 -21.89
C TRP A 379 17.95 1.90 -21.69
N VAL A 380 17.18 2.35 -20.71
CA VAL A 380 16.95 3.75 -20.41
C VAL A 380 17.31 4.00 -18.95
N LYS A 381 18.19 4.96 -18.71
CA LYS A 381 18.48 5.44 -17.35
C LYS A 381 17.24 6.10 -16.75
N VAL A 382 16.99 5.81 -15.49
CA VAL A 382 15.99 6.50 -14.69
C VAL A 382 16.65 7.77 -14.14
N GLY A 383 16.02 8.92 -14.38
CA GLY A 383 16.52 10.23 -13.99
C GLY A 383 15.51 10.98 -13.20
#